data_a4ad68e0930fd5dad011da2bbbb420cb
#
_entry.id   a4ad68e0930fd5dad011da2bbbb420cb
#
_cell.length_a   1.000
_cell.length_b   1.000
_cell.length_c   1.000
_cell.angle_alpha   90.00
_cell.angle_beta   90.00
_cell.angle_gamma   90.00
#
_symmetry.space_group_name_H-M   'P 1'
#
loop_
_entity.id
_entity.type
_entity.pdbx_description
1 polymer ?
#
loop_
_entity_poly.entity_id
_entity_poly.type
_entity_poly.pdbx_seq_one_letter_code
_entity_poly.pdbx_strand_id
1 'polypeptide(L)'
;TVQTVQNDRVNSLRNSIGINDRFIMIRDLFGGDGAAFDRAMEELDAFEDFNECLVYMSEYRWNPNSDGARMLMDLVTRKLL
;
A
#
# COMPACT_ATOMS: atom_id res chain seq x y z
N THR A 1 -8.64 24.18 -4.23
CA THR A 1 -8.77 23.70 -3.96
C THR A 1 -9.14 23.05 -3.33
N VAL A 2 -9.46 22.87 -3.29
CA VAL A 2 -9.75 22.36 -2.69
C VAL A 2 -9.65 21.48 -2.19
N GLN A 3 -9.65 21.20 -2.04
CA GLN A 3 -9.59 20.47 -1.54
C GLN A 3 -9.38 19.98 -0.71
N THR A 4 -9.41 19.95 -0.42
CA THR A 4 -9.15 19.46 0.37
C THR A 4 -9.43 18.96 1.23
N VAL A 5 -9.75 19.01 1.34
CA VAL A 5 -10.17 18.59 2.31
C VAL A 5 -10.01 17.43 2.86
N GLN A 6 -9.94 17.02 3.04
CA GLN A 6 -9.80 16.08 3.51
C GLN A 6 -10.09 15.28 4.09
N ASN A 7 -9.80 15.20 4.19
CA ASN A 7 -10.63 14.33 4.91
C ASN A 7 -9.83 13.16 5.40
N ASP A 8 -10.40 12.25 6.13
CA ASP A 8 -9.66 11.23 6.83
C ASP A 8 -9.46 9.98 6.02
N ARG A 9 -10.06 9.95 4.85
CA ARG A 9 -10.04 8.76 4.04
C ARG A 9 -8.73 8.63 3.32
N VAL A 10 -8.24 7.40 3.18
CA VAL A 10 -7.05 7.12 2.40
C VAL A 10 -7.45 7.14 0.93
N ASN A 11 -7.03 8.17 0.20
CA ASN A 11 -7.36 8.29 -1.21
C ASN A 11 -6.30 7.68 -2.10
N SER A 12 -5.05 7.74 -1.69
CA SER A 12 -3.95 7.17 -2.44
C SER A 12 -3.05 6.45 -1.45
N LEU A 13 -2.79 5.19 -1.71
CA LEU A 13 -1.92 4.42 -0.83
C LEU A 13 -0.54 5.05 -0.77
N ARG A 14 0.00 5.40 -1.94
CA ARG A 14 1.35 5.95 -1.99
C ARG A 14 1.47 7.26 -1.24
N ASN A 15 0.47 8.12 -1.35
CA ASN A 15 0.51 9.43 -0.71
C ASN A 15 0.23 9.37 0.78
N SER A 16 -0.27 8.23 1.25
CA SER A 16 -0.58 8.07 2.67
C SER A 16 0.55 7.45 3.47
N ILE A 17 1.66 7.13 2.81
CA ILE A 17 2.78 6.44 3.45
C ILE A 17 3.87 7.46 3.78
N GLY A 18 4.29 7.48 5.04
CA GLY A 18 5.40 8.33 5.46
C GLY A 18 6.73 7.80 4.92
N ILE A 19 7.75 8.65 4.95
CA ILE A 19 9.05 8.31 4.37
C ILE A 19 9.65 7.07 5.02
N ASN A 20 9.60 6.99 6.34
CA ASN A 20 10.18 5.86 7.06
C ASN A 20 9.44 4.57 6.72
N ASP A 21 8.12 4.63 6.67
CA ASP A 21 7.32 3.46 6.35
C ASP A 21 7.57 3.02 4.92
N ARG A 22 7.74 3.97 4.00
CA ARG A 22 8.03 3.66 2.62
C ARG A 22 9.33 2.86 2.50
N PHE A 23 10.38 3.28 3.21
CA PHE A 23 11.64 2.54 3.18
C PHE A 23 11.49 1.13 3.72
N ILE A 24 10.74 0.98 4.79
CA ILE A 24 10.51 -0.34 5.38
C ILE A 24 9.76 -1.24 4.41
N MET A 25 8.73 -0.71 3.77
CA MET A 25 7.94 -1.49 2.82
C MET A 25 8.75 -1.87 1.59
N ILE A 26 9.54 -0.94 1.06
CA ILE A 26 10.38 -1.25 -0.09
C ILE A 26 11.40 -2.34 0.26
N ARG A 27 11.99 -2.24 1.44
CA ARG A 27 12.96 -3.23 1.88
C ARG A 27 12.31 -4.61 2.07
N ASP A 28 11.17 -4.63 2.76
CA ASP A 28 10.56 -5.89 3.15
C ASP A 28 9.81 -6.56 2.01
N LEU A 29 9.26 -5.79 1.11
CA LEU A 29 8.35 -6.33 0.09
C LEU A 29 8.99 -6.40 -1.29
N PHE A 30 9.95 -5.52 -1.58
CA PHE A 30 10.49 -5.41 -2.93
C PHE A 30 12.01 -5.49 -2.98
N GLY A 31 12.64 -5.86 -1.88
CA GLY A 31 14.08 -6.03 -1.87
C GLY A 31 14.87 -4.78 -2.20
N GLY A 32 14.29 -3.62 -1.93
CA GLY A 32 14.95 -2.34 -2.18
C GLY A 32 14.58 -1.68 -3.50
N ASP A 33 13.70 -2.31 -4.28
CA ASP A 33 13.32 -1.77 -5.60
C ASP A 33 12.16 -0.79 -5.45
N GLY A 34 12.48 0.50 -5.40
CA GLY A 34 11.46 1.54 -5.24
C GLY A 34 10.55 1.67 -6.43
N ALA A 35 11.04 1.38 -7.65
CA ALA A 35 10.19 1.46 -8.83
C ALA A 35 9.11 0.37 -8.81
N ALA A 36 9.47 -0.82 -8.36
CA ALA A 36 8.50 -1.89 -8.22
C ALA A 36 7.45 -1.54 -7.16
N PHE A 37 7.90 -0.91 -6.08
CA PHE A 37 6.99 -0.45 -5.03
C PHE A 37 5.98 0.56 -5.59
N ASP A 38 6.45 1.55 -6.32
CA ASP A 38 5.57 2.57 -6.87
C ASP A 38 4.54 1.96 -7.83
N ARG A 39 4.98 1.01 -8.65
CA ARG A 39 4.06 0.36 -9.59
C ARG A 39 3.01 -0.44 -8.85
N ALA A 40 3.42 -1.17 -7.82
CA ALA A 40 2.48 -1.98 -7.05
C ALA A 40 1.45 -1.09 -6.34
N MET A 41 1.89 0.05 -5.82
CA MET A 41 0.96 0.96 -5.16
C MET A 41 -0.05 1.52 -6.15
N GLU A 42 0.38 1.83 -7.37
CA GLU A 42 -0.54 2.31 -8.39
C GLU A 42 -1.57 1.25 -8.75
N GLU A 43 -1.14 0.01 -8.86
CA GLU A 43 -2.07 -1.06 -9.18
C GLU A 43 -3.07 -1.31 -8.05
N LEU A 44 -2.59 -1.29 -6.82
CA LEU A 44 -3.47 -1.46 -5.67
C LEU A 44 -4.47 -0.32 -5.56
N ASP A 45 -4.05 0.89 -5.88
CA ASP A 45 -4.95 2.04 -5.85
C ASP A 45 -6.07 1.92 -6.87
N ALA A 46 -5.86 1.17 -7.94
CA ALA A 46 -6.87 1.01 -8.98
C ALA A 46 -7.97 0.03 -8.58
N PHE A 47 -7.72 -0.83 -7.61
CA PHE A 47 -8.72 -1.79 -7.16
C PHE A 47 -9.74 -1.09 -6.28
N GLU A 48 -11.00 -1.49 -6.41
CA GLU A 48 -12.07 -0.97 -5.55
C GLU A 48 -12.63 -2.04 -4.63
N ASP A 49 -12.14 -3.25 -4.72
CA ASP A 49 -12.61 -4.37 -3.92
C ASP A 49 -11.44 -4.88 -3.07
N PHE A 50 -11.69 -5.00 -1.78
CA PHE A 50 -10.67 -5.48 -0.86
C PHE A 50 -10.15 -6.86 -1.25
N ASN A 51 -11.04 -7.75 -1.71
CA ASN A 51 -10.62 -9.09 -2.12
C ASN A 51 -9.67 -9.06 -3.31
N GLU A 52 -9.86 -8.13 -4.24
CA GLU A 52 -8.94 -7.99 -5.36
C GLU A 52 -7.55 -7.61 -4.88
N CYS A 53 -7.48 -6.75 -3.89
CA CYS A 53 -6.19 -6.38 -3.30
C CYS A 53 -5.54 -7.59 -2.64
N LEU A 54 -6.31 -8.40 -1.94
CA LEU A 54 -5.76 -9.57 -1.27
C LEU A 54 -5.19 -10.57 -2.27
N VAL A 55 -5.92 -10.79 -3.37
CA VAL A 55 -5.43 -11.70 -4.40
C VAL A 55 -4.15 -11.16 -5.03
N TYR A 56 -4.13 -9.88 -5.34
CA TYR A 56 -2.95 -9.26 -5.93
C TYR A 56 -1.74 -9.41 -5.01
N MET A 57 -1.93 -9.10 -3.73
CA MET A 57 -0.83 -9.16 -2.77
C MET A 57 -0.36 -10.60 -2.55
N SER A 58 -1.26 -11.58 -2.64
CA SER A 58 -0.89 -12.97 -2.40
C SER A 58 0.06 -13.49 -3.47
N GLU A 59 0.06 -12.90 -4.66
CA GLU A 59 0.92 -13.34 -5.74
C GLU A 59 2.38 -13.03 -5.48
N TYR A 60 2.66 -12.06 -4.62
CA TYR A 60 4.03 -11.71 -4.28
C TYR A 60 4.64 -12.64 -3.25
N ARG A 61 3.82 -13.37 -2.50
CA ARG A 61 4.28 -14.31 -1.47
C ARG A 61 5.14 -13.63 -0.40
N TRP A 62 4.76 -12.44 -0.04
CA TRP A 62 5.46 -11.72 1.02
C TRP A 62 5.32 -12.44 2.35
N ASN A 63 6.31 -12.23 3.24
CA ASN A 63 6.20 -12.72 4.60
C ASN A 63 5.14 -11.90 5.33
N PRO A 64 4.01 -12.49 5.71
CA PRO A 64 2.93 -11.72 6.34
C PRO A 64 3.29 -11.20 7.72
N ASN A 65 4.38 -11.69 8.30
CA ASN A 65 4.82 -11.23 9.60
C ASN A 65 5.81 -10.07 9.51
N SER A 66 6.22 -9.68 8.31
CA SER A 66 7.13 -8.55 8.17
C SER A 66 6.40 -7.25 8.46
N ASP A 67 7.14 -6.25 8.92
CA ASP A 67 6.56 -4.95 9.21
C ASP A 67 5.98 -4.32 7.95
N GLY A 68 6.68 -4.46 6.82
CA GLY A 68 6.20 -3.90 5.57
C GLY A 68 4.87 -4.49 5.14
N ALA A 69 4.71 -5.81 5.30
CA ALA A 69 3.45 -6.45 4.93
C ALA A 69 2.31 -5.99 5.82
N ARG A 70 2.57 -5.85 7.11
CA ARG A 70 1.55 -5.37 8.05
C ARG A 70 1.14 -3.95 7.73
N MET A 71 2.11 -3.10 7.40
CA MET A 71 1.82 -1.72 7.04
C MET A 71 0.94 -1.65 5.80
N LEU A 72 1.26 -2.45 4.80
CA LEU A 72 0.47 -2.44 3.57
C LEU A 72 -0.93 -2.96 3.81
N MET A 73 -1.06 -4.05 4.58
CA MET A 73 -2.38 -4.59 4.89
C MET A 73 -3.23 -3.55 5.63
N ASP A 74 -2.63 -2.82 6.56
CA ASP A 74 -3.33 -1.80 7.30
C ASP A 74 -3.82 -0.69 6.38
N LEU A 75 -2.98 -0.27 5.44
CA LEU A 75 -3.36 0.78 4.50
C LEU A 75 -4.50 0.34 3.58
N VAL A 76 -4.41 -0.87 3.05
CA VAL A 76 -5.45 -1.39 2.18
C VAL A 76 -6.77 -1.51 2.94
N THR A 77 -6.69 -1.97 4.19
CA THR A 77 -7.88 -2.10 5.03
C THR A 77 -8.54 -0.73 5.23
N ARG A 78 -7.75 0.28 5.53
CA ARG A 78 -8.28 1.61 5.77
C ARG A 78 -8.86 2.25 4.51
N LYS A 79 -8.30 1.88 3.35
CA LYS A 79 -8.80 2.43 2.09
C LYS A 79 -10.14 1.80 1.70
N LEU A 80 -10.29 0.51 1.87
CA LEU A 80 -11.41 -0.23 1.30
C LEU A 80 -12.41 -0.76 2.33
N LEU A 81 -12.05 -0.78 3.58
CA LEU A 81 -12.93 -1.20 4.64
C LEU A 81 -13.16 -0.10 5.65
#